data_fe1e17a5272db5a2b4502b40bc26a299
#
_entry.id   fe1e17a5272db5a2b4502b40bc26a299
#
_cell.length_a   1.000
_cell.length_b   1.000
_cell.length_c   1.000
_cell.angle_alpha   90.00
_cell.angle_beta   90.00
_cell.angle_gamma   90.00
#
_symmetry.space_group_name_H-M   'P 1'
#
loop_
_entity.id
_entity.type
_entity.pdbx_description
1 polymer ?
#
loop_
_entity_poly.entity_id
_entity_poly.type
_entity_poly.pdbx_seq_one_letter_code
_entity_poly.pdbx_strand_id
1 'polypeptide(L)'
;MLRVVVLGAAAGGGVPQWNCGCPVCRTARTEHPELQSTQASIAISADGDHWFLINASPDLRQQLIATPQLHPAAGKLRHSPISGVILTNSEVDAVAGLLSMREGWPFTIYAHPRVLSILKANSIFNVLNEKNVQRHPIEVDEAFEPALPDGSPSGIEILPFAVAGKGAWYLEGSAHPAGNSATGDSDVGDTLGLRIRDKASGKVLYFVAACADVTDDLKSRLAGASAIFFDGTVWRDDELIAAGLGNKTGQGMGHIAMSGERGAIASLAGLDIDRKMFLHINNSNPVLLSGSAERKTAERAGWQIPADGTEITL
;
A
#
# COMPACT_ATOMS: atom_id res chain seq x y z
N MET A 1 -18.88 0.44 -10.83
CA MET A 1 -17.61 -0.20 -11.25
C MET A 1 -16.47 0.41 -10.44
N LEU A 2 -15.69 -0.41 -9.80
CA LEU A 2 -14.56 0.06 -8.99
C LEU A 2 -13.42 0.56 -9.90
N ARG A 3 -13.13 1.85 -9.82
CA ARG A 3 -11.96 2.47 -10.46
C ARG A 3 -10.80 2.49 -9.47
N VAL A 4 -9.63 2.12 -9.95
CA VAL A 4 -8.40 2.08 -9.14
C VAL A 4 -7.29 2.77 -9.90
N VAL A 5 -6.54 3.64 -9.24
CA VAL A 5 -5.34 4.28 -9.77
C VAL A 5 -4.16 3.94 -8.86
N VAL A 6 -3.11 3.39 -9.42
CA VAL A 6 -1.84 3.20 -8.71
C VAL A 6 -1.15 4.56 -8.61
N LEU A 7 -1.06 5.11 -7.42
CA LEU A 7 -0.40 6.40 -7.18
C LEU A 7 1.11 6.25 -7.12
N GLY A 8 1.56 5.13 -6.57
CA GLY A 8 2.95 4.74 -6.49
C GLY A 8 3.08 3.25 -6.26
N ALA A 9 4.13 2.63 -6.78
CA ALA A 9 4.35 1.18 -6.72
C ALA A 9 5.61 0.78 -5.94
N ALA A 10 6.49 1.72 -5.58
CA ALA A 10 7.75 1.43 -4.89
C ALA A 10 7.57 1.24 -3.38
N ALA A 11 8.47 0.50 -2.76
CA ALA A 11 8.62 0.45 -1.31
C ALA A 11 9.17 1.75 -0.73
N GLY A 12 9.33 1.81 0.58
CA GLY A 12 9.87 2.96 1.30
C GLY A 12 11.15 3.50 0.65
N GLY A 13 11.20 4.83 0.44
CA GLY A 13 12.30 5.52 -0.23
C GLY A 13 12.11 5.75 -1.73
N GLY A 14 11.16 5.08 -2.39
CA GLY A 14 10.87 5.26 -3.82
C GLY A 14 11.97 4.75 -4.75
N VAL A 15 11.76 4.90 -6.06
CA VAL A 15 12.74 4.59 -7.10
C VAL A 15 12.97 5.85 -7.95
N PRO A 16 14.20 6.35 -8.05
CA PRO A 16 15.40 5.95 -7.33
C PRO A 16 15.39 6.43 -5.87
N GLN A 17 15.83 5.59 -4.94
CA GLN A 17 16.02 6.03 -3.56
C GLN A 17 17.14 7.05 -3.48
N TRP A 18 16.96 8.13 -2.71
CA TRP A 18 17.80 9.33 -2.71
C TRP A 18 19.30 9.07 -2.46
N ASN A 19 19.64 8.10 -1.61
CA ASN A 19 21.00 7.73 -1.20
C ASN A 19 21.49 6.41 -1.80
N CYS A 20 20.76 5.80 -2.75
CA CYS A 20 21.10 4.50 -3.32
C CYS A 20 21.74 4.63 -4.70
N GLY A 21 22.84 3.89 -4.91
CA GLY A 21 23.56 3.77 -6.17
C GLY A 21 23.48 2.36 -6.80
N CYS A 22 22.50 1.53 -6.43
CA CYS A 22 22.31 0.21 -7.03
C CYS A 22 22.01 0.31 -8.54
N PRO A 23 22.12 -0.79 -9.29
CA PRO A 23 21.88 -0.77 -10.73
C PRO A 23 20.54 -0.14 -11.14
N VAL A 24 19.45 -0.53 -10.47
CA VAL A 24 18.10 0.02 -10.74
C VAL A 24 18.06 1.53 -10.50
N CYS A 25 18.54 2.00 -9.35
CA CYS A 25 18.54 3.43 -9.02
C CYS A 25 19.41 4.27 -9.98
N ARG A 26 20.55 3.74 -10.43
CA ARG A 26 21.37 4.43 -11.44
C ARG A 26 20.62 4.52 -12.77
N THR A 27 20.09 3.40 -13.25
CA THR A 27 19.33 3.34 -14.49
C THR A 27 18.13 4.29 -14.48
N ALA A 28 17.37 4.32 -13.37
CA ALA A 28 16.22 5.22 -13.22
C ALA A 28 16.60 6.71 -13.18
N ARG A 29 17.85 7.07 -12.77
CA ARG A 29 18.29 8.46 -12.76
C ARG A 29 18.79 8.95 -14.11
N THR A 30 19.34 8.10 -14.94
CA THR A 30 20.13 8.52 -16.11
C THR A 30 19.59 8.02 -17.44
N GLU A 31 19.26 6.73 -17.53
CA GLU A 31 18.97 6.07 -18.80
C GLU A 31 17.48 5.83 -19.02
N HIS A 32 16.76 5.48 -17.94
CA HIS A 32 15.38 5.06 -17.99
C HIS A 32 14.52 5.76 -16.92
N PRO A 33 14.23 7.06 -17.07
CA PRO A 33 13.43 7.83 -16.12
C PRO A 33 12.00 7.29 -15.97
N GLU A 34 11.50 6.49 -16.91
CA GLU A 34 10.23 5.78 -16.81
C GLU A 34 10.20 4.70 -15.73
N LEU A 35 11.37 4.31 -15.19
CA LEU A 35 11.46 3.42 -14.03
C LEU A 35 11.26 4.14 -12.70
N GLN A 36 11.21 5.48 -12.72
CA GLN A 36 10.96 6.23 -11.50
C GLN A 36 9.57 5.89 -10.97
N SER A 37 9.50 5.61 -9.68
CA SER A 37 8.25 5.26 -9.02
C SER A 37 8.23 5.84 -7.60
N THR A 38 7.09 6.39 -7.24
CA THR A 38 6.82 6.89 -5.91
C THR A 38 6.39 5.74 -4.99
N GLN A 39 6.36 5.98 -3.68
CA GLN A 39 6.08 4.97 -2.67
C GLN A 39 4.62 4.50 -2.70
N ALA A 40 4.41 3.24 -2.36
CA ALA A 40 3.18 2.50 -2.58
C ALA A 40 1.92 3.15 -1.97
N SER A 41 0.99 3.48 -2.83
CA SER A 41 -0.35 3.95 -2.50
C SER A 41 -1.27 3.74 -3.71
N ILE A 42 -2.56 3.52 -3.48
CA ILE A 42 -3.58 3.49 -4.53
C ILE A 42 -4.74 4.41 -4.18
N ALA A 43 -5.44 4.89 -5.19
CA ALA A 43 -6.72 5.57 -5.04
C ALA A 43 -7.84 4.70 -5.59
N ILE A 44 -8.98 4.63 -4.90
CA ILE A 44 -10.15 3.85 -5.29
C ILE A 44 -11.41 4.71 -5.31
N SER A 45 -12.32 4.43 -6.23
CA SER A 45 -13.61 5.12 -6.35
C SER A 45 -14.66 4.22 -7.00
N ALA A 46 -15.91 4.27 -6.53
CA ALA A 46 -17.03 3.58 -7.17
C ALA A 46 -17.81 4.48 -8.16
N ASP A 47 -17.79 5.80 -7.97
CA ASP A 47 -18.54 6.80 -8.76
C ASP A 47 -17.65 7.64 -9.70
N GLY A 48 -16.34 7.70 -9.45
CA GLY A 48 -15.38 8.50 -10.20
C GLY A 48 -15.23 9.94 -9.70
N ASP A 49 -16.08 10.38 -8.77
CA ASP A 49 -16.11 11.74 -8.23
C ASP A 49 -15.55 11.80 -6.79
N HIS A 50 -15.76 10.74 -6.01
CA HIS A 50 -15.27 10.61 -4.64
C HIS A 50 -14.23 9.50 -4.54
N TRP A 51 -13.08 9.84 -4.01
CA TRP A 51 -11.93 8.95 -3.96
C TRP A 51 -11.48 8.66 -2.53
N PHE A 52 -11.03 7.43 -2.31
CA PHE A 52 -10.39 7.01 -1.07
C PHE A 52 -8.97 6.55 -1.38
N LEU A 53 -8.02 7.00 -0.57
CA LEU A 53 -6.61 6.56 -0.67
C LEU A 53 -6.39 5.34 0.21
N ILE A 54 -5.66 4.37 -0.28
CA ILE A 54 -5.10 3.30 0.54
C ILE A 54 -3.64 3.64 0.79
N ASN A 55 -3.32 3.94 2.04
CA ASN A 55 -2.10 4.56 2.52
C ASN A 55 -1.84 5.98 1.98
N ALA A 56 -1.04 6.74 2.71
CA ALA A 56 -0.62 8.09 2.37
C ALA A 56 0.91 8.17 2.41
N SER A 57 1.55 7.87 1.29
CA SER A 57 3.00 7.82 1.19
C SER A 57 3.64 9.20 1.36
N PRO A 58 4.94 9.30 1.74
CA PRO A 58 5.66 10.57 1.77
C PRO A 58 5.59 11.36 0.45
N ASP A 59 5.38 10.67 -0.67
CA ASP A 59 5.29 11.26 -2.00
C ASP A 59 3.87 11.75 -2.35
N LEU A 60 2.92 11.69 -1.42
CA LEU A 60 1.50 11.96 -1.68
C LEU A 60 1.26 13.26 -2.44
N ARG A 61 1.95 14.35 -2.09
CA ARG A 61 1.80 15.62 -2.81
C ARG A 61 2.12 15.47 -4.30
N GLN A 62 3.20 14.78 -4.64
CA GLN A 62 3.59 14.53 -6.02
C GLN A 62 2.58 13.60 -6.71
N GLN A 63 2.14 12.56 -6.03
CA GLN A 63 1.13 11.62 -6.51
C GLN A 63 -0.19 12.31 -6.87
N LEU A 64 -0.68 13.19 -5.98
CA LEU A 64 -1.89 13.96 -6.24
C LEU A 64 -1.76 14.92 -7.43
N ILE A 65 -0.59 15.56 -7.59
CA ILE A 65 -0.34 16.46 -8.74
C ILE A 65 -0.28 15.66 -10.05
N ALA A 66 0.27 14.46 -10.04
CA ALA A 66 0.39 13.60 -11.22
C ALA A 66 -0.91 12.90 -11.62
N THR A 67 -1.95 12.89 -10.75
CA THR A 67 -3.20 12.14 -10.94
C THR A 67 -4.37 13.09 -11.19
N PRO A 68 -4.76 13.34 -12.46
CA PRO A 68 -5.83 14.30 -12.81
C PRO A 68 -7.18 14.02 -12.13
N GLN A 69 -7.49 12.75 -11.87
CA GLN A 69 -8.72 12.34 -11.19
C GLN A 69 -8.82 12.86 -9.75
N LEU A 70 -7.67 13.20 -9.14
CA LEU A 70 -7.58 13.71 -7.77
C LEU A 70 -7.44 15.24 -7.70
N HIS A 71 -7.51 15.92 -8.85
CA HIS A 71 -7.42 17.38 -8.89
C HIS A 71 -8.72 18.06 -8.42
N PRO A 72 -8.64 19.31 -7.98
CA PRO A 72 -9.81 20.12 -7.71
C PRO A 72 -10.77 20.18 -8.91
N ALA A 73 -12.06 20.07 -8.65
CA ALA A 73 -13.09 20.17 -9.70
C ALA A 73 -12.99 21.53 -10.42
N ALA A 74 -13.28 21.52 -11.72
CA ALA A 74 -13.23 22.72 -12.54
C ALA A 74 -14.08 23.85 -11.97
N GLY A 75 -13.56 25.05 -11.95
CA GLY A 75 -14.23 26.24 -11.41
C GLY A 75 -14.27 26.37 -9.88
N LYS A 76 -13.71 25.43 -9.14
CA LYS A 76 -13.56 25.52 -7.67
C LYS A 76 -12.19 26.09 -7.30
N LEU A 77 -12.16 27.13 -6.46
CA LEU A 77 -10.92 27.71 -5.97
C LEU A 77 -10.21 26.81 -4.93
N ARG A 78 -11.00 26.09 -4.13
CA ARG A 78 -10.56 25.07 -3.18
C ARG A 78 -11.52 23.89 -3.28
N HIS A 79 -10.96 22.70 -3.51
CA HIS A 79 -11.70 21.44 -3.60
C HIS A 79 -10.73 20.27 -3.55
N SER A 80 -11.18 19.15 -3.00
CA SER A 80 -10.52 17.85 -3.15
C SER A 80 -11.59 16.77 -3.34
N PRO A 81 -11.45 15.86 -4.27
CA PRO A 81 -12.32 14.69 -4.41
C PRO A 81 -12.01 13.60 -3.38
N ILE A 82 -10.96 13.76 -2.56
CA ILE A 82 -10.54 12.77 -1.57
C ILE A 82 -11.47 12.85 -0.37
N SER A 83 -12.26 11.79 -0.15
CA SER A 83 -13.21 11.64 0.95
C SER A 83 -12.60 10.96 2.18
N GLY A 84 -11.54 10.15 1.98
CA GLY A 84 -10.90 9.45 3.09
C GLY A 84 -9.57 8.81 2.73
N VAL A 85 -8.87 8.39 3.78
CA VAL A 85 -7.62 7.61 3.71
C VAL A 85 -7.77 6.39 4.59
N ILE A 86 -7.53 5.20 4.03
CA ILE A 86 -7.52 3.93 4.76
C ILE A 86 -6.07 3.51 4.96
N LEU A 87 -5.64 3.36 6.21
CA LEU A 87 -4.27 3.01 6.55
C LEU A 87 -4.17 1.51 6.87
N THR A 88 -3.22 0.83 6.27
CA THR A 88 -2.98 -0.61 6.48
C THR A 88 -1.97 -0.89 7.58
N ASN A 89 -1.14 0.07 7.91
CA ASN A 89 -0.14 0.01 8.99
C ASN A 89 0.28 1.42 9.41
N SER A 90 1.26 1.54 10.30
CA SER A 90 1.78 2.83 10.79
C SER A 90 3.18 3.16 10.26
N GLU A 91 3.71 2.43 9.29
CA GLU A 91 5.02 2.73 8.70
C GLU A 91 5.05 4.12 8.06
N VAL A 92 6.25 4.69 7.98
CA VAL A 92 6.46 6.05 7.43
C VAL A 92 5.91 6.16 6.01
N ASP A 93 6.10 5.14 5.19
CA ASP A 93 5.62 5.09 3.81
C ASP A 93 4.10 4.92 3.67
N ALA A 94 3.41 4.55 4.77
CA ALA A 94 1.95 4.48 4.81
C ALA A 94 1.28 5.74 5.38
N VAL A 95 1.96 6.50 6.26
CA VAL A 95 1.28 7.57 7.03
C VAL A 95 1.85 8.97 6.84
N ALA A 96 3.12 9.12 6.41
CA ALA A 96 3.76 10.45 6.43
C ALA A 96 3.14 11.44 5.44
N GLY A 97 2.55 10.96 4.36
CA GLY A 97 1.85 11.80 3.38
C GLY A 97 0.60 12.50 3.92
N LEU A 98 0.02 12.02 5.02
CA LEU A 98 -1.05 12.71 5.73
C LEU A 98 -0.68 14.15 6.08
N LEU A 99 0.61 14.43 6.35
CA LEU A 99 1.11 15.77 6.64
C LEU A 99 0.93 16.74 5.46
N SER A 100 0.89 16.25 4.23
CA SER A 100 0.58 17.04 3.04
C SER A 100 -0.89 17.41 2.93
N MET A 101 -1.79 16.79 3.71
CA MET A 101 -3.23 17.03 3.71
C MET A 101 -3.68 18.01 4.82
N ARG A 102 -2.77 18.71 5.49
CA ARG A 102 -3.04 19.64 6.58
C ARG A 102 -3.78 20.92 6.17
N GLU A 103 -4.06 21.11 4.90
CA GLU A 103 -4.62 22.35 4.34
C GLU A 103 -6.11 22.56 4.64
N GLY A 104 -6.66 21.82 5.61
CA GLY A 104 -7.98 22.05 6.18
C GLY A 104 -9.16 21.55 5.36
N TRP A 105 -8.94 20.72 4.33
CA TRP A 105 -10.01 20.04 3.61
C TRP A 105 -10.56 18.87 4.42
N PRO A 106 -11.91 18.71 4.51
CA PRO A 106 -12.51 17.61 5.26
C PRO A 106 -12.25 16.24 4.62
N PHE A 107 -11.81 15.27 5.42
CA PHE A 107 -11.73 13.86 5.04
C PHE A 107 -11.70 12.98 6.30
N THR A 108 -11.87 11.67 6.13
CA THR A 108 -11.82 10.70 7.23
C THR A 108 -10.58 9.80 7.13
N ILE A 109 -9.88 9.60 8.23
CA ILE A 109 -8.83 8.59 8.36
C ILE A 109 -9.46 7.34 8.97
N TYR A 110 -9.45 6.24 8.21
CA TYR A 110 -9.87 4.91 8.65
C TYR A 110 -8.64 4.10 8.97
N ALA A 111 -8.48 3.66 10.20
CA ALA A 111 -7.33 2.86 10.61
C ALA A 111 -7.64 2.02 11.86
N HIS A 112 -6.91 0.92 12.02
CA HIS A 112 -6.98 0.14 13.25
C HIS A 112 -6.64 1.01 14.47
N PRO A 113 -7.26 0.78 15.65
CA PRO A 113 -7.01 1.57 16.87
C PRO A 113 -5.52 1.71 17.23
N ARG A 114 -4.71 0.68 16.96
CA ARG A 114 -3.24 0.75 17.17
C ARG A 114 -2.60 1.84 16.30
N VAL A 115 -2.92 1.89 15.03
CA VAL A 115 -2.41 2.92 14.11
C VAL A 115 -2.88 4.31 14.53
N LEU A 116 -4.16 4.46 14.89
CA LEU A 116 -4.70 5.72 15.39
C LEU A 116 -4.00 6.17 16.68
N SER A 117 -3.67 5.25 17.60
CA SER A 117 -2.95 5.57 18.83
C SER A 117 -1.53 6.05 18.56
N ILE A 118 -0.85 5.47 17.56
CA ILE A 118 0.48 5.89 17.12
C ILE A 118 0.43 7.29 16.50
N LEU A 119 -0.54 7.57 15.62
CA LEU A 119 -0.73 8.93 15.09
C LEU A 119 -0.99 9.94 16.20
N LYS A 120 -1.80 9.58 17.20
CA LYS A 120 -2.10 10.45 18.35
C LYS A 120 -0.86 10.72 19.22
N ALA A 121 -0.01 9.72 19.40
CA ALA A 121 1.22 9.84 20.19
C ALA A 121 2.29 10.70 19.51
N ASN A 122 2.22 10.84 18.19
CA ASN A 122 3.14 11.66 17.41
C ASN A 122 2.52 13.05 17.16
N SER A 123 2.90 14.04 17.97
CA SER A 123 2.29 15.35 18.01
C SER A 123 2.29 16.12 16.68
N ILE A 124 3.16 15.76 15.72
CA ILE A 124 3.17 16.37 14.39
C ILE A 124 1.85 16.14 13.65
N PHE A 125 1.15 15.02 13.87
CA PHE A 125 -0.15 14.74 13.26
C PHE A 125 -1.31 15.58 13.83
N ASN A 126 -1.08 16.39 14.87
CA ASN A 126 -2.05 17.36 15.37
C ASN A 126 -2.32 18.51 14.37
N VAL A 127 -1.47 18.64 13.33
CA VAL A 127 -1.75 19.55 12.19
C VAL A 127 -3.02 19.15 11.42
N LEU A 128 -3.44 17.89 11.53
CA LEU A 128 -4.71 17.37 10.99
C LEU A 128 -5.82 17.66 12.01
N ASN A 129 -6.36 18.87 11.92
CA ASN A 129 -7.34 19.39 12.86
C ASN A 129 -8.60 18.49 12.91
N GLU A 130 -8.96 18.03 14.10
CA GLU A 130 -10.11 17.12 14.33
C GLU A 130 -11.47 17.71 13.92
N LYS A 131 -11.58 19.04 13.75
CA LYS A 131 -12.78 19.66 13.19
C LYS A 131 -13.00 19.31 11.72
N ASN A 132 -11.92 19.06 10.99
CA ASN A 132 -11.96 18.77 9.55
C ASN A 132 -11.60 17.30 9.24
N VAL A 133 -10.72 16.69 10.03
CA VAL A 133 -10.21 15.34 9.79
C VAL A 133 -10.71 14.40 10.87
N GLN A 134 -11.72 13.61 10.51
CA GLN A 134 -12.26 12.58 11.40
C GLN A 134 -11.30 11.39 11.47
N ARG A 135 -11.24 10.72 12.61
CA ARG A 135 -10.48 9.48 12.81
C ARG A 135 -11.47 8.37 13.17
N HIS A 136 -11.66 7.45 12.25
CA HIS A 136 -12.63 6.37 12.38
C HIS A 136 -11.89 5.05 12.61
N PRO A 137 -12.07 4.38 13.77
CA PRO A 137 -11.48 3.08 14.01
C PRO A 137 -12.11 2.02 13.13
N ILE A 138 -11.29 1.11 12.61
CA ILE A 138 -11.69 -0.08 11.86
C ILE A 138 -11.13 -1.31 12.56
N GLU A 139 -11.91 -2.39 12.60
CA GLU A 139 -11.57 -3.62 13.29
C GLU A 139 -11.27 -4.75 12.30
N VAL A 140 -10.38 -5.66 12.71
CA VAL A 140 -10.03 -6.85 11.93
C VAL A 140 -11.26 -7.75 11.77
N ASP A 141 -11.47 -8.24 10.55
CA ASP A 141 -12.60 -9.10 10.15
C ASP A 141 -14.00 -8.46 10.33
N GLU A 142 -14.07 -7.15 10.53
CA GLU A 142 -15.32 -6.39 10.51
C GLU A 142 -15.42 -5.53 9.25
N ALA A 143 -16.43 -5.81 8.40
CA ALA A 143 -16.64 -5.06 7.20
C ALA A 143 -17.23 -3.68 7.50
N PHE A 144 -16.74 -2.65 6.80
CA PHE A 144 -17.30 -1.30 6.87
C PHE A 144 -17.44 -0.71 5.45
N GLU A 145 -18.27 0.30 5.35
CA GLU A 145 -18.39 1.11 4.14
C GLU A 145 -17.94 2.54 4.46
N PRO A 146 -16.85 3.06 3.84
CA PRO A 146 -16.45 4.43 4.08
C PRO A 146 -17.54 5.39 3.58
N ALA A 147 -17.85 6.41 4.38
CA ALA A 147 -18.87 7.39 4.05
C ALA A 147 -18.34 8.47 3.12
N LEU A 148 -19.23 8.99 2.24
CA LEU A 148 -19.00 10.20 1.46
C LEU A 148 -19.09 11.45 2.36
N PRO A 149 -18.65 12.64 1.89
CA PRO A 149 -18.66 13.85 2.71
C PRO A 149 -20.04 14.28 3.22
N ASP A 150 -21.11 13.89 2.54
CA ASP A 150 -22.50 14.14 2.93
C ASP A 150 -23.09 13.07 3.85
N GLY A 151 -22.29 12.06 4.22
CA GLY A 151 -22.69 10.93 5.06
C GLY A 151 -23.35 9.79 4.28
N SER A 152 -23.53 9.90 2.98
CA SER A 152 -24.07 8.81 2.16
C SER A 152 -23.04 7.68 1.97
N PRO A 153 -23.50 6.46 1.64
CA PRO A 153 -22.60 5.33 1.41
C PRO A 153 -21.79 5.50 0.13
N SER A 154 -20.52 5.09 0.16
CA SER A 154 -19.60 5.19 -0.99
C SER A 154 -19.84 4.14 -2.08
N GLY A 155 -20.60 3.09 -1.81
CA GLY A 155 -20.71 1.92 -2.69
C GLY A 155 -19.52 0.96 -2.63
N ILE A 156 -18.56 1.20 -1.72
CA ILE A 156 -17.37 0.36 -1.53
C ILE A 156 -17.44 -0.28 -0.15
N GLU A 157 -17.46 -1.61 -0.10
CA GLU A 157 -17.30 -2.36 1.15
C GLU A 157 -15.83 -2.72 1.35
N ILE A 158 -15.31 -2.45 2.53
CA ILE A 158 -13.92 -2.80 2.91
C ILE A 158 -13.94 -3.73 4.11
N LEU A 159 -13.24 -4.86 3.98
CA LEU A 159 -12.99 -5.80 5.07
C LEU A 159 -11.50 -5.85 5.36
N PRO A 160 -11.04 -5.24 6.46
CA PRO A 160 -9.67 -5.39 6.93
C PRO A 160 -9.44 -6.80 7.47
N PHE A 161 -8.29 -7.37 7.23
CA PHE A 161 -7.89 -8.65 7.81
C PHE A 161 -6.41 -8.62 8.19
N ALA A 162 -6.05 -9.37 9.23
CA ALA A 162 -4.67 -9.49 9.67
C ALA A 162 -3.85 -10.27 8.65
N VAL A 163 -2.63 -9.80 8.38
CA VAL A 163 -1.62 -10.53 7.61
C VAL A 163 -0.35 -10.71 8.42
N ALA A 164 0.41 -11.75 8.13
CA ALA A 164 1.73 -11.92 8.73
C ALA A 164 2.60 -10.71 8.34
N GLY A 165 3.13 -10.01 9.32
CA GLY A 165 3.89 -8.77 9.09
C GLY A 165 4.68 -8.36 10.33
N LYS A 166 5.04 -7.10 10.42
CA LYS A 166 5.72 -6.49 11.56
C LYS A 166 5.07 -5.18 11.95
N GLY A 167 5.23 -4.79 13.21
CA GLY A 167 4.99 -3.42 13.66
C GLY A 167 6.00 -2.45 13.06
N ALA A 168 5.65 -1.16 13.04
CA ALA A 168 6.50 -0.12 12.47
C ALA A 168 7.90 -0.11 13.11
N TRP A 169 8.93 -0.14 12.27
CA TRP A 169 10.33 -0.34 12.69
C TRP A 169 10.82 0.70 13.70
N TYR A 170 10.34 1.95 13.63
CA TYR A 170 10.70 3.03 14.57
C TYR A 170 10.11 2.83 15.97
N LEU A 171 9.23 1.85 16.16
CA LEU A 171 8.67 1.46 17.46
C LEU A 171 9.45 0.28 18.09
N GLU A 172 10.37 -0.35 17.33
CA GLU A 172 11.20 -1.45 17.85
C GLU A 172 11.96 -0.99 19.09
N GLY A 173 11.81 -1.70 20.23
CA GLY A 173 12.48 -1.38 21.49
C GLY A 173 11.89 -0.22 22.29
N SER A 174 10.82 0.43 21.84
CA SER A 174 10.14 1.48 22.60
C SER A 174 9.03 0.88 23.47
N ALA A 175 8.89 1.39 24.71
CA ALA A 175 7.74 1.09 25.59
C ALA A 175 6.51 1.87 25.10
N HIS A 176 5.97 1.50 23.93
CA HIS A 176 4.78 2.17 23.40
C HIS A 176 3.51 1.52 23.99
N PRO A 177 2.46 2.31 24.36
CA PRO A 177 1.20 1.79 24.93
C PRO A 177 0.48 0.78 24.04
N ALA A 178 0.84 0.71 22.74
CA ALA A 178 0.29 -0.22 21.78
C ALA A 178 0.86 -1.66 21.87
N GLY A 179 1.61 -1.99 22.94
CA GLY A 179 2.16 -3.33 23.17
C GLY A 179 3.47 -3.58 22.41
N ASN A 180 4.46 -4.01 23.18
CA ASN A 180 5.73 -4.50 22.65
C ASN A 180 5.67 -6.02 22.63
N SER A 181 5.58 -6.64 21.48
CA SER A 181 6.03 -8.01 21.36
C SER A 181 7.55 -8.01 21.40
N ALA A 182 8.13 -8.34 22.54
CA ALA A 182 9.58 -8.53 22.69
C ALA A 182 10.12 -9.67 21.81
N THR A 183 9.24 -10.42 21.14
CA THR A 183 9.52 -11.60 20.33
C THR A 183 9.56 -11.32 18.82
N GLY A 184 9.27 -10.08 18.38
CA GLY A 184 9.24 -9.74 16.95
C GLY A 184 8.00 -10.23 16.19
N ASP A 185 7.03 -10.83 16.87
CA ASP A 185 5.74 -11.17 16.29
C ASP A 185 4.86 -9.90 16.19
N SER A 186 4.17 -9.73 15.06
CA SER A 186 3.22 -8.63 14.91
C SER A 186 1.99 -8.88 15.78
N ASP A 187 1.55 -7.85 16.50
CA ASP A 187 0.23 -7.87 17.12
C ASP A 187 -0.86 -7.70 16.04
N VAL A 188 -2.04 -8.22 16.33
CA VAL A 188 -3.21 -8.02 15.46
C VAL A 188 -3.43 -6.53 15.24
N GLY A 189 -3.48 -6.10 13.98
CA GLY A 189 -3.67 -4.70 13.59
C GLY A 189 -2.39 -3.91 13.27
N ASP A 190 -1.19 -4.51 13.44
CA ASP A 190 0.06 -3.87 13.02
C ASP A 190 0.20 -3.80 11.50
N THR A 191 -0.24 -4.86 10.80
CA THR A 191 -0.26 -4.93 9.35
C THR A 191 -1.57 -5.55 8.88
N LEU A 192 -2.27 -4.85 8.02
CA LEU A 192 -3.57 -5.27 7.49
C LEU A 192 -3.49 -5.51 5.97
N GLY A 193 -4.17 -6.57 5.53
CA GLY A 193 -4.69 -6.68 4.20
C GLY A 193 -6.09 -6.08 4.12
N LEU A 194 -6.51 -5.65 2.94
CA LEU A 194 -7.85 -5.14 2.70
C LEU A 194 -8.52 -5.94 1.58
N ARG A 195 -9.72 -6.44 1.83
CA ARG A 195 -10.64 -6.86 0.79
C ARG A 195 -11.54 -5.68 0.46
N ILE A 196 -11.51 -5.23 -0.79
CA ILE A 196 -12.24 -4.05 -1.29
C ILE A 196 -13.24 -4.56 -2.31
N ARG A 197 -14.53 -4.43 -2.02
CA ARG A 197 -15.62 -4.91 -2.87
C ARG A 197 -16.43 -3.76 -3.42
N ASP A 198 -16.61 -3.70 -4.73
CA ASP A 198 -17.62 -2.85 -5.34
C ASP A 198 -19.01 -3.46 -5.11
N LYS A 199 -19.86 -2.78 -4.38
CA LYS A 199 -21.19 -3.29 -4.01
C LYS A 199 -22.11 -3.43 -5.23
N ALA A 200 -21.89 -2.64 -6.28
CA ALA A 200 -22.71 -2.66 -7.48
C ALA A 200 -22.38 -3.84 -8.41
N SER A 201 -21.10 -4.11 -8.67
CA SER A 201 -20.67 -5.19 -9.56
C SER A 201 -20.36 -6.51 -8.83
N GLY A 202 -20.14 -6.44 -7.52
CA GLY A 202 -19.66 -7.56 -6.72
C GLY A 202 -18.19 -7.90 -6.92
N LYS A 203 -17.46 -7.19 -7.78
CA LYS A 203 -16.03 -7.40 -8.02
C LYS A 203 -15.21 -7.10 -6.79
N VAL A 204 -14.13 -7.88 -6.60
CA VAL A 204 -13.30 -7.83 -5.40
C VAL A 204 -11.84 -7.58 -5.76
N LEU A 205 -11.26 -6.55 -5.14
CA LEU A 205 -9.84 -6.26 -5.14
C LEU A 205 -9.25 -6.59 -3.76
N TYR A 206 -8.11 -7.25 -3.72
CA TYR A 206 -7.31 -7.36 -2.51
C TYR A 206 -6.09 -6.45 -2.57
N PHE A 207 -5.80 -5.78 -1.46
CA PHE A 207 -4.60 -4.98 -1.26
C PHE A 207 -3.80 -5.57 -0.10
N VAL A 208 -2.63 -6.13 -0.39
CA VAL A 208 -1.72 -6.81 0.55
C VAL A 208 -0.29 -6.36 0.24
N ALA A 209 0.03 -5.09 0.50
CA ALA A 209 1.31 -4.48 0.13
C ALA A 209 2.47 -4.84 1.07
N ALA A 210 2.19 -5.42 2.23
CA ALA A 210 3.18 -5.96 3.14
C ALA A 210 2.69 -7.33 3.66
N CYS A 211 3.52 -8.37 3.53
CA CYS A 211 3.16 -9.73 3.91
C CYS A 211 4.42 -10.56 4.13
N ALA A 212 4.60 -11.12 5.32
CA ALA A 212 5.76 -11.96 5.64
C ALA A 212 5.57 -13.43 5.25
N ASP A 213 4.33 -13.92 5.16
CA ASP A 213 4.03 -15.32 4.85
C ASP A 213 2.65 -15.48 4.19
N VAL A 214 2.55 -16.43 3.25
CA VAL A 214 1.31 -16.79 2.58
C VAL A 214 0.70 -18.01 3.27
N THR A 215 -0.11 -17.76 4.30
CA THR A 215 -0.82 -18.80 5.04
C THR A 215 -1.97 -19.41 4.23
N ASP A 216 -2.47 -20.57 4.64
CA ASP A 216 -3.63 -21.21 4.00
C ASP A 216 -4.92 -20.38 4.20
N ASP A 217 -5.05 -19.65 5.31
CA ASP A 217 -6.14 -18.69 5.51
C ASP A 217 -6.06 -17.58 4.46
N LEU A 218 -4.88 -16.97 4.26
CA LEU A 218 -4.70 -15.94 3.25
C LEU A 218 -5.03 -16.46 1.84
N LYS A 219 -4.57 -17.67 1.48
CA LYS A 219 -4.91 -18.29 0.18
C LYS A 219 -6.42 -18.45 0.02
N SER A 220 -7.10 -18.91 1.06
CA SER A 220 -8.56 -19.09 1.06
C SER A 220 -9.30 -17.76 0.87
N ARG A 221 -8.81 -16.68 1.47
CA ARG A 221 -9.38 -15.33 1.29
C ARG A 221 -9.20 -14.82 -0.14
N LEU A 222 -8.02 -15.03 -0.74
CA LEU A 222 -7.65 -14.51 -2.06
C LEU A 222 -8.29 -15.27 -3.23
N ALA A 223 -8.76 -16.49 -3.02
CA ALA A 223 -9.34 -17.31 -4.07
C ALA A 223 -10.58 -16.64 -4.70
N GLY A 224 -10.63 -16.61 -6.03
CA GLY A 224 -11.73 -15.99 -6.79
C GLY A 224 -11.69 -14.46 -6.86
N ALA A 225 -10.57 -13.84 -6.48
CA ALA A 225 -10.42 -12.39 -6.54
C ALA A 225 -10.38 -11.88 -7.99
N SER A 226 -11.04 -10.73 -8.25
CA SER A 226 -10.96 -10.06 -9.55
C SER A 226 -9.60 -9.39 -9.77
N ALA A 227 -8.94 -8.95 -8.69
CA ALA A 227 -7.59 -8.43 -8.74
C ALA A 227 -6.91 -8.52 -7.37
N ILE A 228 -5.58 -8.55 -7.38
CA ILE A 228 -4.76 -8.43 -6.17
C ILE A 228 -3.58 -7.49 -6.43
N PHE A 229 -3.35 -6.58 -5.49
CA PHE A 229 -2.04 -5.96 -5.27
C PHE A 229 -1.35 -6.70 -4.13
N PHE A 230 -0.20 -7.28 -4.41
CA PHE A 230 0.52 -8.10 -3.45
C PHE A 230 1.95 -7.60 -3.24
N ASP A 231 2.52 -7.91 -2.08
CA ASP A 231 3.88 -7.56 -1.66
C ASP A 231 4.92 -8.00 -2.70
N GLY A 232 5.63 -7.04 -3.24
CA GLY A 232 6.71 -7.21 -4.21
C GLY A 232 8.06 -6.69 -3.72
N THR A 233 8.26 -6.55 -2.41
CA THR A 233 9.40 -5.83 -1.85
C THR A 233 10.73 -6.39 -2.33
N VAL A 234 10.98 -7.68 -2.23
CA VAL A 234 12.24 -8.30 -2.64
C VAL A 234 12.02 -9.45 -3.62
N TRP A 235 12.92 -9.60 -4.59
CA TRP A 235 12.91 -10.76 -5.47
C TRP A 235 13.34 -12.04 -4.73
N ARG A 236 14.44 -11.95 -3.96
CA ARG A 236 14.96 -13.00 -3.10
C ARG A 236 15.04 -12.49 -1.66
N ASP A 237 14.89 -13.40 -0.70
CA ASP A 237 14.91 -13.04 0.72
C ASP A 237 16.23 -12.36 1.16
N ASP A 238 17.36 -12.80 0.63
CA ASP A 238 18.70 -12.28 0.92
C ASP A 238 19.16 -11.14 0.01
N GLU A 239 18.28 -10.57 -0.82
CA GLU A 239 18.60 -9.62 -1.89
C GLU A 239 19.43 -8.42 -1.41
N LEU A 240 19.01 -7.77 -0.32
CA LEU A 240 19.72 -6.60 0.22
C LEU A 240 21.09 -6.95 0.77
N ILE A 241 21.23 -8.12 1.41
CA ILE A 241 22.49 -8.62 1.97
C ILE A 241 23.44 -8.94 0.82
N ALA A 242 22.97 -9.67 -0.18
CA ALA A 242 23.78 -10.07 -1.34
C ALA A 242 24.24 -8.85 -2.17
N ALA A 243 23.43 -7.78 -2.22
CA ALA A 243 23.77 -6.53 -2.91
C ALA A 243 24.63 -5.56 -2.07
N GLY A 244 24.89 -5.86 -0.80
CA GLY A 244 25.60 -4.96 0.12
C GLY A 244 24.83 -3.67 0.45
N LEU A 245 23.49 -3.71 0.35
CA LEU A 245 22.60 -2.57 0.57
C LEU A 245 21.95 -2.58 1.96
N GLY A 246 22.04 -3.67 2.69
CA GLY A 246 21.46 -3.81 4.02
C GLY A 246 21.92 -5.09 4.69
N ASN A 247 21.47 -5.30 5.93
CA ASN A 247 21.82 -6.44 6.78
C ASN A 247 20.60 -7.28 7.19
N LYS A 248 19.40 -6.94 6.71
CA LYS A 248 18.16 -7.67 6.99
C LYS A 248 17.72 -8.44 5.73
N THR A 249 17.12 -9.61 5.94
CA THR A 249 16.41 -10.35 4.89
C THR A 249 15.03 -9.74 4.66
N GLY A 250 14.36 -10.09 3.55
CA GLY A 250 12.98 -9.73 3.30
C GLY A 250 12.08 -10.15 4.45
N GLN A 251 12.17 -11.42 4.87
CA GLN A 251 11.42 -11.94 6.01
C GLN A 251 11.76 -11.21 7.31
N GLY A 252 13.05 -10.88 7.51
CA GLY A 252 13.53 -10.06 8.61
C GLY A 252 12.92 -8.65 8.64
N MET A 253 12.43 -8.14 7.50
CA MET A 253 11.73 -6.87 7.37
C MET A 253 10.20 -7.00 7.38
N GLY A 254 9.64 -8.21 7.40
CA GLY A 254 8.20 -8.46 7.34
C GLY A 254 7.64 -8.67 5.93
N HIS A 255 8.50 -9.03 4.97
CA HIS A 255 8.16 -9.20 3.57
C HIS A 255 8.54 -10.58 3.03
N ILE A 256 7.61 -11.22 2.31
CA ILE A 256 7.88 -12.45 1.59
C ILE A 256 8.67 -12.16 0.30
N ALA A 257 9.59 -13.06 -0.08
CA ALA A 257 10.22 -12.95 -1.40
C ALA A 257 9.23 -13.23 -2.53
N MET A 258 9.40 -12.57 -3.69
CA MET A 258 8.60 -12.85 -4.88
C MET A 258 8.89 -14.26 -5.43
N SER A 259 10.15 -14.67 -5.45
CA SER A 259 10.64 -15.92 -6.05
C SER A 259 10.97 -17.01 -5.02
N GLY A 260 11.28 -18.21 -5.51
CA GLY A 260 11.59 -19.38 -4.68
C GLY A 260 10.36 -20.25 -4.41
N GLU A 261 10.59 -21.45 -3.86
CA GLU A 261 9.53 -22.44 -3.61
C GLU A 261 8.46 -21.94 -2.64
N ARG A 262 8.84 -21.10 -1.69
CA ARG A 262 7.97 -20.48 -0.69
C ARG A 262 7.68 -19.02 -0.99
N GLY A 263 8.12 -18.51 -2.14
CA GLY A 263 7.87 -17.14 -2.56
C GLY A 263 6.42 -16.91 -3.01
N ALA A 264 6.03 -15.64 -3.12
CA ALA A 264 4.68 -15.24 -3.49
C ALA A 264 4.20 -15.85 -4.81
N ILE A 265 5.07 -15.90 -5.83
CA ILE A 265 4.73 -16.46 -7.15
C ILE A 265 4.33 -17.94 -7.02
N ALA A 266 5.13 -18.74 -6.33
CA ALA A 266 4.85 -20.18 -6.16
C ALA A 266 3.66 -20.43 -5.23
N SER A 267 3.59 -19.69 -4.12
CA SER A 267 2.53 -19.86 -3.11
C SER A 267 1.13 -19.52 -3.62
N LEU A 268 1.02 -18.60 -4.59
CA LEU A 268 -0.25 -18.15 -5.17
C LEU A 268 -0.49 -18.68 -6.60
N ALA A 269 0.35 -19.59 -7.11
CA ALA A 269 0.29 -20.08 -8.49
C ALA A 269 -1.01 -20.81 -8.83
N GLY A 270 -1.59 -21.54 -7.87
CA GLY A 270 -2.80 -22.36 -8.07
C GLY A 270 -4.11 -21.63 -7.80
N LEU A 271 -4.07 -20.34 -7.42
CA LEU A 271 -5.29 -19.60 -7.12
C LEU A 271 -5.92 -19.00 -8.37
N ASP A 272 -7.25 -19.11 -8.45
CA ASP A 272 -8.06 -18.45 -9.47
C ASP A 272 -8.17 -16.96 -9.12
N ILE A 273 -7.28 -16.14 -9.71
CA ILE A 273 -7.21 -14.69 -9.55
C ILE A 273 -7.08 -14.08 -10.95
N ASP A 274 -8.05 -13.24 -11.34
CA ASP A 274 -8.11 -12.69 -12.70
C ASP A 274 -6.87 -11.81 -13.02
N ARG A 275 -6.45 -10.96 -12.07
CA ARG A 275 -5.31 -10.04 -12.23
C ARG A 275 -4.41 -10.08 -11.00
N LYS A 276 -3.13 -10.37 -11.21
CA LYS A 276 -2.10 -10.38 -10.15
C LYS A 276 -1.08 -9.27 -10.41
N MET A 277 -0.89 -8.37 -9.43
CA MET A 277 0.01 -7.23 -9.53
C MET A 277 0.89 -7.17 -8.29
N PHE A 278 2.20 -6.99 -8.49
CA PHE A 278 3.09 -6.67 -7.38
C PHE A 278 3.08 -5.17 -7.09
N LEU A 279 3.11 -4.83 -5.82
CA LEU A 279 3.19 -3.47 -5.31
C LEU A 279 4.25 -3.41 -4.20
N HIS A 280 4.61 -2.22 -3.73
CA HIS A 280 5.60 -2.05 -2.68
C HIS A 280 6.97 -2.67 -3.05
N ILE A 281 7.45 -2.36 -4.26
CA ILE A 281 8.65 -2.96 -4.83
C ILE A 281 9.88 -2.17 -4.40
N ASN A 282 10.85 -2.84 -3.76
CA ASN A 282 12.07 -2.18 -3.29
C ASN A 282 12.94 -1.70 -4.47
N ASN A 283 13.61 -0.59 -4.28
CA ASN A 283 14.46 0.06 -5.29
C ASN A 283 15.63 -0.80 -5.78
N SER A 284 16.02 -1.85 -5.05
CA SER A 284 17.05 -2.81 -5.46
C SER A 284 16.51 -3.98 -6.28
N ASN A 285 15.19 -4.20 -6.24
CA ASN A 285 14.58 -5.38 -6.85
C ASN A 285 14.77 -5.40 -8.37
N PRO A 286 15.46 -6.40 -8.93
CA PRO A 286 15.73 -6.47 -10.36
C PRO A 286 14.48 -6.63 -11.22
N VAL A 287 13.33 -6.98 -10.66
CA VAL A 287 12.05 -7.06 -11.38
C VAL A 287 11.64 -5.71 -11.99
N LEU A 288 12.15 -4.59 -11.47
CA LEU A 288 11.91 -3.25 -12.00
C LEU A 288 12.54 -3.05 -13.39
N LEU A 289 13.62 -3.76 -13.70
CA LEU A 289 14.28 -3.67 -15.01
C LEU A 289 13.51 -4.51 -16.04
N SER A 290 12.93 -3.89 -17.05
CA SER A 290 12.09 -4.54 -18.06
C SER A 290 12.76 -5.70 -18.81
N GLY A 291 14.08 -5.66 -18.96
CA GLY A 291 14.87 -6.69 -19.61
C GLY A 291 15.34 -7.84 -18.73
N SER A 292 15.13 -7.75 -17.40
CA SER A 292 15.66 -8.72 -16.43
C SER A 292 15.02 -10.12 -16.57
N ALA A 293 15.74 -11.13 -16.11
CA ALA A 293 15.22 -12.49 -16.03
C ALA A 293 14.10 -12.60 -15.00
N GLU A 294 14.20 -11.81 -13.94
CA GLU A 294 13.24 -11.70 -12.85
C GLU A 294 11.91 -11.16 -13.37
N ARG A 295 11.95 -10.05 -14.14
CA ARG A 295 10.75 -9.46 -14.76
C ARG A 295 10.06 -10.47 -15.66
N LYS A 296 10.80 -11.11 -16.57
CA LYS A 296 10.27 -12.12 -17.48
C LYS A 296 9.68 -13.34 -16.74
N THR A 297 10.25 -13.69 -15.58
CA THR A 297 9.74 -14.79 -14.75
C THR A 297 8.44 -14.43 -14.09
N ALA A 298 8.32 -13.23 -13.52
CA ALA A 298 7.07 -12.72 -12.93
C ALA A 298 5.95 -12.66 -13.99
N GLU A 299 6.23 -12.09 -15.16
CA GLU A 299 5.26 -11.95 -16.26
C GLU A 299 4.80 -13.30 -16.80
N ARG A 300 5.70 -14.28 -16.97
CA ARG A 300 5.33 -15.65 -17.37
C ARG A 300 4.45 -16.35 -16.34
N ALA A 301 4.57 -16.00 -15.07
CA ALA A 301 3.70 -16.49 -14.00
C ALA A 301 2.38 -15.69 -13.89
N GLY A 302 2.11 -14.78 -14.83
CA GLY A 302 0.88 -13.99 -14.91
C GLY A 302 0.86 -12.78 -13.97
N TRP A 303 2.02 -12.34 -13.45
CA TRP A 303 2.14 -11.16 -12.62
C TRP A 303 2.48 -9.91 -13.42
N GLN A 304 1.85 -8.81 -13.06
CA GLN A 304 2.10 -7.48 -13.61
C GLN A 304 2.91 -6.64 -12.62
N ILE A 305 3.72 -5.76 -13.15
CA ILE A 305 4.46 -4.76 -12.38
C ILE A 305 3.91 -3.39 -12.81
N PRO A 306 2.98 -2.81 -12.07
CA PRO A 306 2.36 -1.55 -12.45
C PRO A 306 3.35 -0.40 -12.30
N ALA A 307 3.19 0.62 -13.15
CA ALA A 307 3.83 1.91 -13.00
C ALA A 307 2.89 2.88 -12.25
N ASP A 308 3.45 3.97 -11.74
CA ASP A 308 2.67 5.08 -11.23
C ASP A 308 1.71 5.59 -12.32
N GLY A 309 0.46 5.87 -11.96
CA GLY A 309 -0.60 6.25 -12.88
C GLY A 309 -1.32 5.09 -13.57
N THR A 310 -0.95 3.82 -13.32
CA THR A 310 -1.69 2.67 -13.87
C THR A 310 -3.14 2.69 -13.39
N GLU A 311 -4.07 2.67 -14.34
CA GLU A 311 -5.52 2.64 -14.08
C GLU A 311 -6.10 1.25 -14.31
N ILE A 312 -7.01 0.83 -13.40
CA ILE A 312 -7.72 -0.44 -13.46
C ILE A 312 -9.19 -0.17 -13.20
N THR A 313 -10.05 -0.86 -13.95
CA THR A 313 -11.50 -0.88 -13.70
C THR A 313 -11.93 -2.32 -13.49
N LEU A 314 -12.73 -2.57 -12.45
CA LEU A 314 -13.26 -3.87 -12.06
C LEU A 314 -14.78 -3.88 -12.09
#